data_d4284f8b66fc6a0e8b4dadd9d218f913
#
_entry.id   d4284f8b66fc6a0e8b4dadd9d218f913
#
_cell.length_a   1.000
_cell.length_b   1.000
_cell.length_c   1.000
_cell.angle_alpha   90.00
_cell.angle_beta   90.00
_cell.angle_gamma   90.00
#
_symmetry.space_group_name_H-M   'P 1'
#
loop_
_entity.id
_entity.type
_entity.pdbx_description
1 polymer ?
#
loop_
_entity_poly.entity_id
_entity_poly.type
_entity_poly.pdbx_seq_one_letter_code
_entity_poly.pdbx_strand_id
1 'polypeptide(L)'
;MKRVWMAIAAWLLLGGSALSGFDWGLPDWVPPPRVPADNPMSAAKVDLGRHLFYDPRLSANGQMACATCHHQDKAFTDGLALSPGVTGEMSPRSSMGLANVAYWPTLTWANPLLTSLEVQSLIPLFGEHPVEMGLAGREAELFERIQADPVYTRLFAQAFPAEA
;
A
#
# COMPACT_ATOMS: atom_id res chain seq x y z
N MET A 1 -1.12 -36.42 49.79
CA MET A 1 -0.95 -36.25 48.33
C MET A 1 -2.27 -35.82 47.69
N LYS A 2 -2.86 -34.68 48.08
CA LYS A 2 -4.14 -34.17 47.51
C LYS A 2 -4.17 -32.64 47.34
N ARG A 3 -3.04 -31.94 47.13
CA ARG A 3 -2.99 -30.47 47.01
C ARG A 3 -2.24 -29.94 45.80
N VAL A 4 -1.91 -30.76 44.81
CA VAL A 4 -1.10 -30.34 43.61
C VAL A 4 -1.95 -30.18 42.34
N TRP A 5 -3.22 -30.61 42.34
CA TRP A 5 -4.04 -30.62 41.11
C TRP A 5 -4.93 -29.39 40.88
N MET A 6 -4.90 -28.38 41.77
CA MET A 6 -5.72 -27.16 41.60
C MET A 6 -4.99 -25.94 40.99
N ALA A 7 -3.72 -26.04 40.63
CA ALA A 7 -2.96 -24.91 40.13
C ALA A 7 -2.80 -24.89 38.60
N ILE A 8 -3.25 -25.92 37.90
CA ILE A 8 -3.04 -26.02 36.42
C ILE A 8 -4.29 -25.56 35.64
N ALA A 9 -5.43 -25.40 36.25
CA ALA A 9 -6.68 -25.01 35.59
C ALA A 9 -6.87 -23.48 35.42
N ALA A 10 -6.01 -22.66 36.06
CA ALA A 10 -6.19 -21.20 36.06
C ALA A 10 -5.41 -20.46 34.93
N TRP A 11 -4.64 -21.15 34.09
CA TRP A 11 -3.81 -20.53 33.05
C TRP A 11 -4.41 -20.63 31.63
N LEU A 12 -5.59 -21.22 31.48
CA LEU A 12 -6.24 -21.37 30.16
C LEU A 12 -7.37 -20.36 29.91
N LEU A 13 -7.55 -19.35 30.74
CA LEU A 13 -8.56 -18.30 30.57
C LEU A 13 -7.97 -16.89 30.38
N LEU A 14 -6.68 -16.76 30.22
CA LEU A 14 -6.10 -15.50 29.79
C LEU A 14 -6.23 -15.38 28.26
N GLY A 15 -7.44 -14.96 27.88
CA GLY A 15 -7.74 -14.04 26.84
C GLY A 15 -6.90 -14.20 25.59
N GLY A 16 -7.30 -15.08 24.68
CA GLY A 16 -7.11 -14.79 23.28
C GLY A 16 -7.78 -13.44 23.02
N SER A 17 -7.03 -12.33 23.09
CA SER A 17 -7.39 -11.16 22.33
C SER A 17 -7.48 -11.66 20.89
N ALA A 18 -8.70 -11.94 20.44
CA ALA A 18 -8.96 -12.06 19.02
C ALA A 18 -8.35 -10.78 18.45
N LEU A 19 -7.26 -10.92 17.71
CA LEU A 19 -6.78 -9.87 16.82
C LEU A 19 -7.99 -9.60 15.96
N SER A 20 -8.78 -8.57 16.30
CA SER A 20 -9.89 -8.13 15.49
C SER A 20 -9.28 -7.77 14.14
N GLY A 21 -9.46 -8.66 13.17
CA GLY A 21 -8.97 -8.43 11.83
C GLY A 21 -9.51 -7.09 11.34
N PHE A 22 -8.79 -6.45 10.45
CA PHE A 22 -9.25 -5.22 9.80
C PHE A 22 -10.62 -5.47 9.15
N ASP A 23 -11.58 -4.60 9.42
CA ASP A 23 -12.90 -4.66 8.78
C ASP A 23 -12.79 -4.15 7.33
N TRP A 24 -12.92 -5.06 6.39
CA TRP A 24 -12.87 -4.76 4.96
C TRP A 24 -14.22 -4.28 4.41
N GLY A 25 -15.29 -4.35 5.19
CA GLY A 25 -16.65 -4.07 4.72
C GLY A 25 -17.11 -4.99 3.60
N LEU A 26 -16.57 -6.22 3.53
CA LEU A 26 -16.88 -7.20 2.50
C LEU A 26 -18.12 -8.00 2.88
N PRO A 27 -18.92 -8.48 1.88
CA PRO A 27 -19.95 -9.47 2.13
C PRO A 27 -19.37 -10.76 2.73
N ASP A 28 -20.13 -11.46 3.59
CA ASP A 28 -19.70 -12.66 4.31
C ASP A 28 -19.16 -13.79 3.41
N TRP A 29 -19.61 -13.83 2.16
CA TRP A 29 -19.19 -14.84 1.18
C TRP A 29 -17.87 -14.48 0.46
N VAL A 30 -17.33 -13.29 0.66
CA VAL A 30 -16.05 -12.85 0.09
C VAL A 30 -14.95 -13.06 1.13
N PRO A 31 -13.96 -13.92 0.87
CA PRO A 31 -12.85 -14.08 1.81
C PRO A 31 -12.04 -12.79 1.90
N PRO A 32 -11.45 -12.46 3.07
CA PRO A 32 -10.58 -11.31 3.18
C PRO A 32 -9.35 -11.48 2.26
N PRO A 33 -8.82 -10.38 1.70
CA PRO A 33 -7.61 -10.43 0.89
C PRO A 33 -6.39 -10.84 1.73
N ARG A 34 -5.35 -11.31 1.04
CA ARG A 34 -4.09 -11.63 1.69
C ARG A 34 -3.41 -10.34 2.16
N VAL A 35 -2.98 -10.33 3.43
CA VAL A 35 -2.25 -9.22 4.04
C VAL A 35 -0.89 -9.75 4.50
N PRO A 36 0.24 -9.06 4.22
CA PRO A 36 1.54 -9.43 4.77
C PRO A 36 1.50 -9.47 6.31
N ALA A 37 2.08 -10.49 6.91
CA ALA A 37 2.06 -10.67 8.36
C ALA A 37 2.86 -9.58 9.09
N ASP A 38 3.87 -9.04 8.46
CA ASP A 38 4.74 -7.95 8.91
C ASP A 38 4.17 -6.55 8.61
N ASN A 39 3.09 -6.47 7.82
CA ASN A 39 2.41 -5.22 7.51
C ASN A 39 0.88 -5.34 7.67
N PRO A 40 0.37 -5.57 8.89
CA PRO A 40 -1.07 -5.73 9.12
C PRO A 40 -1.83 -4.44 8.80
N MET A 41 -3.07 -4.60 8.31
CA MET A 41 -3.94 -3.49 7.96
C MET A 41 -4.44 -2.72 9.19
N SER A 42 -4.57 -1.40 9.03
CA SER A 42 -5.27 -0.53 9.98
C SER A 42 -5.96 0.62 9.24
N ALA A 43 -6.97 1.23 9.86
CA ALA A 43 -7.64 2.41 9.30
C ALA A 43 -6.66 3.57 9.08
N ALA A 44 -5.68 3.73 9.98
CA ALA A 44 -4.64 4.76 9.86
C ALA A 44 -3.73 4.52 8.65
N LYS A 45 -3.35 3.26 8.35
CA LYS A 45 -2.59 2.92 7.14
C LYS A 45 -3.38 3.17 5.86
N VAL A 46 -4.68 2.88 5.88
CA VAL A 46 -5.56 3.18 4.73
C VAL A 46 -5.66 4.69 4.50
N ASP A 47 -5.78 5.47 5.57
CA ASP A 47 -5.84 6.94 5.46
C ASP A 47 -4.53 7.53 4.94
N LEU A 48 -3.38 7.12 5.50
CA LEU A 48 -2.06 7.49 4.99
C LEU A 48 -1.89 7.11 3.51
N GLY A 49 -2.21 5.86 3.15
CA GLY A 49 -2.11 5.37 1.77
C GLY A 49 -2.97 6.16 0.79
N ARG A 50 -4.17 6.58 1.21
CA ARG A 50 -5.04 7.46 0.42
C ARG A 50 -4.39 8.81 0.17
N HIS A 51 -3.81 9.44 1.18
CA HIS A 51 -3.11 10.71 1.01
C HIS A 51 -1.95 10.57 0.04
N LEU A 52 -1.11 9.54 0.21
CA LEU A 52 0.02 9.27 -0.69
C LEU A 52 -0.43 9.01 -2.14
N PHE A 53 -1.48 8.24 -2.34
CA PHE A 53 -1.99 7.89 -3.67
C PHE A 53 -2.41 9.09 -4.52
N TYR A 54 -2.92 10.15 -3.88
CA TYR A 54 -3.37 11.37 -4.55
C TYR A 54 -2.36 12.51 -4.48
N ASP A 55 -1.17 12.31 -3.89
CA ASP A 55 -0.19 13.38 -3.71
C ASP A 55 0.76 13.50 -4.91
N PRO A 56 0.71 14.61 -5.66
CA PRO A 56 1.62 14.82 -6.80
C PRO A 56 3.08 15.02 -6.39
N ARG A 57 3.35 15.28 -5.12
CA ARG A 57 4.72 15.39 -4.59
C ARG A 57 5.50 14.07 -4.64
N LEU A 58 4.81 12.94 -4.91
CA LEU A 58 5.42 11.64 -5.15
C LEU A 58 5.94 11.51 -6.60
N SER A 59 6.20 12.62 -7.28
CA SER A 59 6.84 12.63 -8.60
C SER A 59 7.99 13.64 -8.69
N ALA A 60 8.86 13.44 -9.67
CA ALA A 60 10.05 14.26 -9.87
C ALA A 60 9.76 15.74 -10.06
N ASN A 61 8.68 16.08 -10.75
CA ASN A 61 8.26 17.45 -11.04
C ASN A 61 7.12 17.97 -10.15
N GLY A 62 6.59 17.13 -9.22
CA GLY A 62 5.48 17.49 -8.35
C GLY A 62 4.13 17.64 -9.05
N GLN A 63 3.95 17.05 -10.24
CA GLN A 63 2.73 17.20 -11.04
C GLN A 63 1.97 15.90 -11.29
N MET A 64 2.55 14.75 -10.93
CA MET A 64 1.94 13.43 -11.10
C MET A 64 1.77 12.73 -9.76
N ALA A 65 0.61 12.15 -9.56
CA ALA A 65 0.29 11.23 -8.47
C ALA A 65 -0.01 9.84 -9.04
N CYS A 66 -0.15 8.82 -8.19
CA CYS A 66 -0.66 7.51 -8.63
C CYS A 66 -2.04 7.68 -9.30
N ALA A 67 -2.89 8.56 -8.74
CA ALA A 67 -4.19 8.89 -9.28
C ALA A 67 -4.17 9.54 -10.68
N THR A 68 -3.02 10.00 -11.16
CA THR A 68 -2.90 10.57 -12.53
C THR A 68 -3.06 9.50 -13.62
N CYS A 69 -2.61 8.26 -13.32
CA CYS A 69 -2.76 7.11 -14.22
C CYS A 69 -3.79 6.10 -13.71
N HIS A 70 -4.28 6.26 -12.47
CA HIS A 70 -5.24 5.35 -11.86
C HIS A 70 -6.49 6.12 -11.43
N HIS A 71 -7.33 6.49 -12.43
CA HIS A 71 -8.56 7.26 -12.21
C HIS A 71 -9.66 6.40 -11.59
N GLN A 72 -10.23 6.87 -10.50
CA GLN A 72 -11.26 6.13 -9.75
C GLN A 72 -12.50 5.80 -10.60
N ASP A 73 -12.92 6.73 -11.46
CA ASP A 73 -14.08 6.58 -12.35
C ASP A 73 -13.84 5.63 -13.52
N LYS A 74 -12.59 5.15 -13.71
CA LYS A 74 -12.19 4.19 -14.74
C LYS A 74 -11.67 2.88 -14.14
N ALA A 75 -12.20 2.43 -13.02
CA ALA A 75 -11.72 1.27 -12.29
C ALA A 75 -10.21 1.35 -11.97
N PHE A 76 -9.72 2.56 -11.72
CA PHE A 76 -8.31 2.87 -11.43
C PHE A 76 -7.33 2.52 -12.56
N THR A 77 -7.71 2.77 -13.81
CA THR A 77 -6.82 2.89 -14.98
C THR A 77 -6.98 4.28 -15.59
N ASP A 78 -6.11 4.70 -16.52
CA ASP A 78 -6.29 5.95 -17.28
C ASP A 78 -7.14 5.76 -18.54
N GLY A 79 -7.31 4.51 -18.98
CA GLY A 79 -8.04 4.15 -20.20
C GLY A 79 -7.26 4.40 -21.49
N LEU A 80 -5.95 4.67 -21.40
CA LEU A 80 -5.06 4.84 -22.55
C LEU A 80 -4.39 3.51 -22.92
N ALA A 81 -4.02 3.35 -24.19
CA ALA A 81 -3.25 2.19 -24.62
C ALA A 81 -1.83 2.19 -24.03
N LEU A 82 -1.22 3.37 -23.93
CA LEU A 82 0.09 3.64 -23.35
C LEU A 82 -0.02 4.86 -22.45
N SER A 83 0.44 4.75 -21.22
CA SER A 83 0.37 5.83 -20.22
C SER A 83 1.63 6.70 -20.26
N PRO A 84 1.54 8.04 -20.25
CA PRO A 84 2.71 8.90 -20.19
C PRO A 84 3.31 8.95 -18.79
N GLY A 85 4.63 8.91 -18.67
CA GLY A 85 5.35 9.19 -17.44
C GLY A 85 5.66 10.68 -17.25
N VAL A 86 6.31 11.01 -16.14
CA VAL A 86 6.62 12.39 -15.72
C VAL A 86 7.54 13.14 -16.70
N THR A 87 8.32 12.42 -17.48
CA THR A 87 9.21 12.96 -18.56
C THR A 87 8.52 13.08 -19.90
N GLY A 88 7.31 12.56 -20.04
CA GLY A 88 6.62 12.36 -21.31
C GLY A 88 6.98 11.05 -22.02
N GLU A 89 7.87 10.23 -21.46
CA GLU A 89 8.11 8.89 -21.93
C GLU A 89 6.85 8.05 -21.78
N MET A 90 6.52 7.27 -22.80
CA MET A 90 5.33 6.43 -22.80
C MET A 90 5.66 5.05 -22.25
N SER A 91 4.85 4.59 -21.30
CA SER A 91 4.87 3.18 -20.85
C SER A 91 4.58 2.26 -22.04
N PRO A 92 5.19 1.07 -22.09
CA PRO A 92 4.96 0.12 -23.20
C PRO A 92 3.56 -0.53 -23.17
N ARG A 93 2.77 -0.26 -22.12
CA ARG A 93 1.43 -0.79 -21.91
C ARG A 93 0.54 0.22 -21.20
N SER A 94 -0.78 -0.03 -21.21
CA SER A 94 -1.74 0.73 -20.42
C SER A 94 -1.50 0.59 -18.92
N SER A 95 -1.89 1.59 -18.13
CA SER A 95 -1.96 1.47 -16.68
C SER A 95 -2.97 0.38 -16.31
N MET A 96 -2.59 -0.52 -15.40
CA MET A 96 -3.48 -1.59 -14.93
C MET A 96 -4.58 -0.99 -14.06
N GLY A 97 -5.83 -1.44 -14.24
CA GLY A 97 -6.88 -1.13 -13.29
C GLY A 97 -6.54 -1.71 -11.92
N LEU A 98 -6.86 -1.02 -10.83
CA LEU A 98 -6.55 -1.49 -9.47
C LEU A 98 -7.78 -2.05 -8.73
N ALA A 99 -8.95 -2.09 -9.37
CA ALA A 99 -10.13 -2.67 -8.76
C ALA A 99 -9.85 -4.14 -8.36
N ASN A 100 -10.09 -4.47 -7.09
CA ASN A 100 -9.84 -5.80 -6.53
C ASN A 100 -8.37 -6.28 -6.62
N VAL A 101 -7.41 -5.39 -6.78
CA VAL A 101 -5.98 -5.73 -6.96
C VAL A 101 -5.43 -6.60 -5.82
N ALA A 102 -5.96 -6.49 -4.61
CA ALA A 102 -5.56 -7.31 -3.46
C ALA A 102 -5.81 -8.82 -3.63
N TYR A 103 -6.63 -9.22 -4.60
CA TYR A 103 -6.91 -10.62 -4.93
C TYR A 103 -6.12 -11.15 -6.14
N TRP A 104 -5.35 -10.29 -6.79
CA TRP A 104 -4.61 -10.68 -7.98
C TRP A 104 -3.37 -11.51 -7.62
N PRO A 105 -3.10 -12.57 -8.37
CA PRO A 105 -1.93 -13.43 -8.11
C PRO A 105 -0.62 -12.76 -8.52
N THR A 106 -0.66 -11.83 -9.47
CA THR A 106 0.47 -11.06 -9.99
C THR A 106 0.06 -9.61 -10.21
N LEU A 107 0.98 -8.67 -10.00
CA LEU A 107 0.72 -7.24 -9.92
C LEU A 107 1.33 -6.44 -11.08
N THR A 108 1.73 -7.10 -12.15
CA THR A 108 2.22 -6.47 -13.37
C THR A 108 1.86 -7.26 -14.61
N TRP A 109 1.98 -6.63 -15.77
CA TRP A 109 1.68 -7.26 -17.06
C TRP A 109 2.58 -8.45 -17.41
N ALA A 110 3.84 -8.46 -16.98
CA ALA A 110 4.84 -9.39 -17.49
C ALA A 110 5.75 -10.03 -16.43
N ASN A 111 5.76 -9.55 -15.19
CA ASN A 111 6.62 -10.08 -14.14
C ASN A 111 5.80 -10.90 -13.12
N PRO A 112 5.77 -12.24 -13.21
CA PRO A 112 5.00 -13.07 -12.29
C PRO A 112 5.55 -13.10 -10.86
N LEU A 113 6.76 -12.57 -10.61
CA LEU A 113 7.39 -12.52 -9.29
C LEU A 113 6.89 -11.35 -8.43
N LEU A 114 6.23 -10.36 -9.03
CA LEU A 114 5.65 -9.24 -8.30
C LEU A 114 4.27 -9.61 -7.75
N THR A 115 4.26 -10.06 -6.51
CA THR A 115 3.08 -10.55 -5.79
C THR A 115 2.74 -9.73 -4.55
N SER A 116 3.54 -8.70 -4.22
CA SER A 116 3.31 -7.75 -3.13
C SER A 116 3.12 -6.34 -3.68
N LEU A 117 2.10 -5.63 -3.20
CA LEU A 117 1.83 -4.23 -3.57
C LEU A 117 2.92 -3.29 -3.07
N GLU A 118 3.52 -3.59 -1.92
CA GLU A 118 4.63 -2.83 -1.36
C GLU A 118 5.83 -2.83 -2.31
N VAL A 119 6.18 -3.99 -2.84
CA VAL A 119 7.29 -4.12 -3.80
C VAL A 119 6.91 -3.56 -5.16
N GLN A 120 5.68 -3.79 -5.61
CA GLN A 120 5.21 -3.29 -6.90
C GLN A 120 5.22 -1.76 -6.94
N SER A 121 4.84 -1.08 -5.86
CA SER A 121 4.80 0.40 -5.82
C SER A 121 6.17 1.07 -6.00
N LEU A 122 7.27 0.35 -5.73
CA LEU A 122 8.62 0.87 -5.98
C LEU A 122 8.94 1.03 -7.47
N ILE A 123 8.28 0.25 -8.33
CA ILE A 123 8.53 0.29 -9.78
C ILE A 123 8.07 1.61 -10.40
N PRO A 124 6.82 2.06 -10.26
CA PRO A 124 6.42 3.36 -10.78
C PRO A 124 7.16 4.53 -10.13
N LEU A 125 7.54 4.42 -8.85
CA LEU A 125 8.26 5.49 -8.15
C LEU A 125 9.71 5.62 -8.65
N PHE A 126 10.45 4.50 -8.74
CA PHE A 126 11.91 4.50 -8.90
C PHE A 126 12.39 3.75 -10.16
N GLY A 127 11.47 3.25 -10.99
CA GLY A 127 11.83 2.60 -12.25
C GLY A 127 12.41 3.61 -13.26
N GLU A 128 13.40 3.14 -14.02
CA GLU A 128 14.10 3.96 -15.01
C GLU A 128 13.66 3.65 -16.45
N HIS A 129 12.94 2.54 -16.67
CA HIS A 129 12.50 2.10 -18.00
C HIS A 129 11.17 1.32 -17.93
N PRO A 130 10.03 1.96 -18.24
CA PRO A 130 9.84 3.41 -18.52
C PRO A 130 9.99 4.26 -17.24
N VAL A 131 10.31 5.53 -17.43
CA VAL A 131 10.27 6.51 -16.32
C VAL A 131 8.83 6.92 -16.11
N GLU A 132 8.24 6.49 -14.97
CA GLU A 132 6.87 6.87 -14.61
C GLU A 132 6.87 8.10 -13.68
N MET A 133 7.22 7.95 -12.39
CA MET A 133 7.26 9.05 -11.42
C MET A 133 8.63 9.76 -11.34
N GLY A 134 9.72 9.14 -11.83
CA GLY A 134 11.02 9.74 -12.02
C GLY A 134 11.82 10.03 -10.77
N LEU A 135 11.66 9.23 -9.71
CA LEU A 135 12.33 9.43 -8.43
C LEU A 135 13.57 8.57 -8.22
N ALA A 136 14.04 7.82 -9.22
CA ALA A 136 15.29 7.08 -9.15
C ALA A 136 16.46 7.99 -8.77
N GLY A 137 17.20 7.62 -7.71
CA GLY A 137 18.31 8.43 -7.16
C GLY A 137 17.88 9.71 -6.42
N ARG A 138 16.58 9.90 -6.19
CA ARG A 138 16.02 11.08 -5.49
C ARG A 138 15.23 10.69 -4.23
N GLU A 139 15.51 9.53 -3.66
CA GLU A 139 14.81 8.99 -2.50
C GLU A 139 14.92 9.92 -1.29
N ALA A 140 16.11 10.47 -1.03
CA ALA A 140 16.33 11.42 0.06
C ALA A 140 15.47 12.68 -0.10
N GLU A 141 15.41 13.24 -1.30
CA GLU A 141 14.58 14.42 -1.59
C GLU A 141 13.09 14.13 -1.39
N LEU A 142 12.63 12.95 -1.81
CA LEU A 142 11.25 12.53 -1.56
C LEU A 142 10.94 12.47 -0.07
N PHE A 143 11.80 11.81 0.72
CA PHE A 143 11.62 11.69 2.16
C PHE A 143 11.65 13.05 2.87
N GLU A 144 12.58 13.93 2.54
CA GLU A 144 12.61 15.30 3.06
C GLU A 144 11.31 16.05 2.75
N ARG A 145 10.83 15.95 1.53
CA ARG A 145 9.59 16.60 1.06
C ARG A 145 8.35 16.13 1.83
N ILE A 146 8.26 14.83 2.10
CA ILE A 146 7.15 14.26 2.86
C ILE A 146 7.28 14.57 4.36
N GLN A 147 8.48 14.44 4.93
CA GLN A 147 8.72 14.71 6.35
C GLN A 147 8.54 16.19 6.73
N ALA A 148 8.76 17.10 5.80
CA ALA A 148 8.55 18.53 6.02
C ALA A 148 7.06 18.91 6.21
N ASP A 149 6.13 18.02 5.85
CA ASP A 149 4.70 18.27 6.00
C ASP A 149 4.17 17.70 7.33
N PRO A 150 3.68 18.58 8.26
CA PRO A 150 3.16 18.13 9.55
C PRO A 150 1.94 17.20 9.42
N VAL A 151 1.22 17.24 8.31
CA VAL A 151 0.11 16.30 8.04
C VAL A 151 0.68 14.89 7.90
N TYR A 152 1.74 14.70 7.10
CA TYR A 152 2.39 13.41 6.95
C TYR A 152 3.08 12.93 8.22
N THR A 153 3.76 13.81 8.96
CA THR A 153 4.34 13.45 10.26
C THR A 153 3.29 12.81 11.18
N ARG A 154 2.09 13.42 11.26
CA ARG A 154 0.98 12.87 12.05
C ARG A 154 0.43 11.56 11.47
N LEU A 155 0.22 11.48 10.15
CA LEU A 155 -0.33 10.30 9.50
C LEU A 155 0.60 9.08 9.65
N PHE A 156 1.91 9.27 9.50
CA PHE A 156 2.91 8.22 9.71
C PHE A 156 2.94 7.77 11.17
N ALA A 157 2.94 8.68 12.14
CA ALA A 157 2.91 8.33 13.55
C ALA A 157 1.64 7.52 13.94
N GLN A 158 0.50 7.81 13.30
CA GLN A 158 -0.73 7.03 13.51
C GLN A 158 -0.70 5.67 12.82
N ALA A 159 -0.13 5.59 11.61
CA ALA A 159 -0.06 4.36 10.83
C ALA A 159 0.99 3.37 11.36
N PHE A 160 2.10 3.89 11.92
CA PHE A 160 3.25 3.13 12.41
C PHE A 160 3.66 3.58 13.83
N PRO A 161 2.83 3.38 14.83
CA PRO A 161 3.08 3.92 16.19
C PRO A 161 4.31 3.33 16.89
N ALA A 162 4.83 2.18 16.43
CA ALA A 162 6.04 1.57 16.98
C ALA A 162 7.35 2.16 16.40
N GLU A 163 7.24 2.97 15.34
CA GLU A 163 8.37 3.57 14.61
C GLU A 163 8.42 5.10 14.79
N ALA A 164 7.47 5.67 15.56
CA ALA A 164 7.29 7.11 15.76
C ALA A 164 8.12 7.65 16.94
#